data_b1d9cabc9ec3ab41c4da0def26b1d765
#
_entry.id   b1d9cabc9ec3ab41c4da0def26b1d765
#
_cell.length_a   1.000
_cell.length_b   1.000
_cell.length_c   1.000
_cell.angle_alpha   90.00
_cell.angle_beta   90.00
_cell.angle_gamma   90.00
#
_symmetry.space_group_name_H-M   'P 1'
#
loop_
_entity.id
_entity.type
_entity.pdbx_description
1 polymer ?
#
loop_
_entity_poly.entity_id
_entity_poly.type
_entity_poly.pdbx_seq_one_letter_code
_entity_poly.pdbx_strand_id
1 'polypeptide(L)'
;QLLEVVAPVEENTAGGRYLDRRGGDGGYMVITQCDNHTPRRARVDDLGVRIAHQFDNEHFLNMQLHPKDTGATFFEIDEQLGDGAHDIDGPWTPAGPDWQRAKNTKLVDGIRAAELQCDNPEDVANRWSDIAEIPLANELTMELDNASLRFVDCTDGRPEGLGSLDLSAPGKEEILELADSLDLRTGDSQVNICGTRFNLL
;
A
#
# COMPACT_ATOMS: atom_id res chain seq x y z
N GLN A 1 -8.92 1.27 7.10
CA GLN A 1 -7.65 1.50 6.36
C GLN A 1 -6.60 2.04 7.32
N LEU A 2 -5.37 1.63 7.15
CA LEU A 2 -4.23 2.01 8.00
C LEU A 2 -3.06 2.44 7.13
N LEU A 3 -2.25 3.37 7.63
CA LEU A 3 -0.96 3.75 7.06
C LEU A 3 0.13 3.35 8.04
N GLU A 4 1.11 2.59 7.57
CA GLU A 4 2.29 2.22 8.35
C GLU A 4 3.50 3.06 7.92
N VAL A 5 4.30 3.46 8.89
CA VAL A 5 5.62 4.04 8.69
C VAL A 5 6.66 3.10 9.29
N VAL A 6 7.56 2.60 8.45
CA VAL A 6 8.59 1.64 8.86
C VAL A 6 9.98 2.24 8.67
N ALA A 7 10.90 1.89 9.55
CA ALA A 7 12.31 2.25 9.45
C ALA A 7 13.19 1.04 9.79
N PRO A 8 14.32 0.82 9.08
CA PRO A 8 15.28 -0.20 9.45
C PRO A 8 15.94 0.14 10.79
N VAL A 9 15.96 -0.82 11.72
CA VAL A 9 16.62 -0.68 13.03
C VAL A 9 17.95 -1.43 13.11
N GLU A 10 18.26 -2.23 12.08
CA GLU A 10 19.48 -3.02 11.97
C GLU A 10 20.04 -2.91 10.54
N GLU A 11 21.34 -3.20 10.40
CA GLU A 11 21.99 -3.29 9.08
C GLU A 11 21.46 -4.47 8.27
N ASN A 12 21.54 -4.37 6.94
CA ASN A 12 21.19 -5.44 5.99
C ASN A 12 19.72 -5.93 6.05
N THR A 13 18.80 -5.15 6.57
CA THR A 13 17.36 -5.45 6.49
C THR A 13 16.82 -5.26 5.07
N ALA A 14 15.65 -5.84 4.77
CA ALA A 14 14.97 -5.63 3.48
C ALA A 14 14.64 -4.16 3.26
N GLY A 15 14.17 -3.48 4.30
CA GLY A 15 13.89 -2.02 4.26
C GLY A 15 15.15 -1.19 4.02
N GLY A 16 16.27 -1.51 4.69
CA GLY A 16 17.56 -0.83 4.45
C GLY A 16 18.02 -0.97 3.00
N ARG A 17 18.00 -2.18 2.45
CA ARG A 17 18.34 -2.41 1.03
C ARG A 17 17.37 -1.73 0.05
N TYR A 18 16.11 -1.54 0.45
CA TYR A 18 15.15 -0.76 -0.35
C TYR A 18 15.54 0.72 -0.38
N LEU A 19 15.81 1.34 0.78
CA LEU A 19 16.25 2.73 0.88
C LEU A 19 17.53 2.99 0.08
N ASP A 20 18.52 2.08 0.18
CA ASP A 20 19.80 2.18 -0.55
C ASP A 20 19.57 2.19 -2.08
N ARG A 21 18.73 1.26 -2.58
CA ARG A 21 18.43 1.19 -4.02
C ARG A 21 17.63 2.39 -4.52
N ARG A 22 16.77 2.93 -3.68
CA ARG A 22 15.93 4.08 -4.04
C ARG A 22 16.67 5.41 -3.90
N GLY A 23 17.76 5.42 -3.14
CA GLY A 23 18.50 6.64 -2.83
C GLY A 23 17.76 7.55 -1.83
N GLY A 24 16.94 6.95 -0.95
CA GLY A 24 16.16 7.68 0.06
C GLY A 24 14.81 7.02 0.39
N ASP A 25 13.97 7.75 1.06
CA ASP A 25 12.65 7.31 1.48
C ASP A 25 11.69 7.07 0.29
N GLY A 26 10.63 6.32 0.52
CA GLY A 26 9.59 6.06 -0.48
C GLY A 26 8.52 5.09 -0.02
N GLY A 27 7.45 5.02 -0.78
CA GLY A 27 6.38 4.06 -0.55
C GLY A 27 6.86 2.63 -0.78
N TYR A 28 6.69 1.79 0.22
CA TYR A 28 7.36 0.49 0.31
C TYR A 28 6.47 -0.68 -0.11
N MET A 29 5.18 -0.63 0.22
CA MET A 29 4.28 -1.78 0.09
C MET A 29 2.82 -1.35 -0.04
N VAL A 30 2.04 -2.13 -0.77
CA VAL A 30 0.57 -2.11 -0.74
C VAL A 30 0.09 -3.40 -0.08
N ILE A 31 -0.68 -3.26 1.00
CA ILE A 31 -1.25 -4.35 1.77
C ILE A 31 -2.76 -4.39 1.52
N THR A 32 -3.26 -5.56 1.14
CA THR A 32 -4.69 -5.80 0.91
C THR A 32 -5.20 -6.92 1.80
N GLN A 33 -6.44 -6.83 2.23
CA GLN A 33 -7.13 -7.91 2.92
C GLN A 33 -8.04 -8.64 1.93
N CYS A 34 -8.03 -9.97 1.93
CA CYS A 34 -8.95 -10.81 1.17
C CYS A 34 -9.91 -11.56 2.09
N ASP A 35 -10.95 -12.13 1.50
CA ASP A 35 -11.97 -12.94 2.16
C ASP A 35 -11.56 -14.40 2.37
N ASN A 36 -10.62 -14.89 1.57
CA ASN A 36 -10.12 -16.27 1.64
C ASN A 36 -8.70 -16.35 1.05
N HIS A 37 -7.74 -16.57 1.91
CA HIS A 37 -6.32 -16.62 1.55
C HIS A 37 -5.92 -17.89 0.79
N THR A 38 -6.58 -19.02 1.05
CA THR A 38 -6.21 -20.33 0.48
C THR A 38 -6.23 -20.33 -1.06
N PRO A 39 -7.31 -19.92 -1.76
CA PRO A 39 -7.30 -19.86 -3.22
C PRO A 39 -6.31 -18.81 -3.76
N ARG A 40 -6.10 -17.68 -3.06
CA ARG A 40 -5.12 -16.65 -3.44
C ARG A 40 -3.70 -17.21 -3.42
N ARG A 41 -3.35 -17.99 -2.39
CA ARG A 41 -2.05 -18.66 -2.32
C ARG A 41 -1.86 -19.66 -3.45
N ALA A 42 -2.85 -20.50 -3.72
CA ALA A 42 -2.79 -21.44 -4.85
C ALA A 42 -2.60 -20.71 -6.20
N ARG A 43 -3.29 -19.59 -6.39
CA ARG A 43 -3.14 -18.74 -7.57
C ARG A 43 -1.74 -18.17 -7.72
N VAL A 44 -1.15 -17.67 -6.63
CA VAL A 44 0.24 -17.15 -6.58
C VAL A 44 1.23 -18.24 -7.00
N ASP A 45 1.07 -19.47 -6.48
CA ASP A 45 1.89 -20.62 -6.83
C ASP A 45 1.73 -21.01 -8.32
N ASP A 46 0.52 -21.07 -8.83
CA ASP A 46 0.22 -21.38 -10.25
C ASP A 46 0.83 -20.35 -11.22
N LEU A 47 0.87 -19.08 -10.82
CA LEU A 47 1.48 -17.98 -11.58
C LEU A 47 3.00 -17.90 -11.44
N GLY A 48 3.60 -18.76 -10.62
CA GLY A 48 5.04 -18.78 -10.36
C GLY A 48 5.57 -17.53 -9.66
N VAL A 49 4.72 -16.84 -8.88
CA VAL A 49 5.11 -15.66 -8.09
C VAL A 49 5.77 -16.11 -6.79
N ARG A 50 6.96 -15.61 -6.51
CA ARG A 50 7.64 -15.95 -5.26
C ARG A 50 7.01 -15.23 -4.08
N ILE A 51 6.82 -15.95 -2.99
CA ILE A 51 6.50 -15.37 -1.69
C ILE A 51 7.80 -14.98 -1.00
N ALA A 52 8.02 -13.69 -0.78
CA ALA A 52 9.22 -13.15 -0.14
C ALA A 52 9.20 -13.33 1.37
N HIS A 53 8.00 -13.26 1.97
CA HIS A 53 7.74 -13.49 3.38
C HIS A 53 6.32 -14.00 3.55
N GLN A 54 6.10 -14.85 4.55
CA GLN A 54 4.78 -15.26 5.00
C GLN A 54 4.77 -15.46 6.52
N PHE A 55 3.63 -15.21 7.09
CA PHE A 55 3.37 -15.41 8.51
C PHE A 55 1.94 -15.89 8.70
N ASP A 56 1.79 -17.09 9.25
CA ASP A 56 0.49 -17.72 9.46
C ASP A 56 0.32 -18.09 10.93
N ASN A 57 -0.83 -17.74 11.50
CA ASN A 57 -1.24 -18.20 12.83
C ASN A 57 -2.76 -18.44 12.86
N GLU A 58 -3.31 -18.70 14.06
CA GLU A 58 -4.75 -18.99 14.26
C GLU A 58 -5.68 -17.80 13.99
N HIS A 59 -5.14 -16.58 13.89
CA HIS A 59 -5.91 -15.35 13.71
C HIS A 59 -5.60 -14.61 12.40
N PHE A 60 -4.49 -14.94 11.74
CA PHE A 60 -4.00 -14.14 10.63
C PHE A 60 -3.15 -14.96 9.64
N LEU A 61 -3.43 -14.81 8.36
CA LEU A 61 -2.66 -15.38 7.27
C LEU A 61 -2.09 -14.25 6.42
N ASN A 62 -0.80 -14.34 6.10
CA ASN A 62 -0.07 -13.32 5.38
C ASN A 62 0.75 -13.91 4.24
N MET A 63 0.82 -13.21 3.11
CA MET A 63 1.83 -13.45 2.08
C MET A 63 2.29 -12.14 1.44
N GLN A 64 3.57 -11.86 1.59
CA GLN A 64 4.27 -10.80 0.86
C GLN A 64 4.83 -11.33 -0.45
N LEU A 65 4.39 -10.79 -1.56
CA LEU A 65 4.84 -11.19 -2.87
C LEU A 65 6.12 -10.46 -3.26
N HIS A 66 7.02 -11.16 -3.95
CA HIS A 66 8.32 -10.62 -4.29
C HIS A 66 8.22 -9.55 -5.40
N PRO A 67 8.72 -8.31 -5.21
CA PRO A 67 8.51 -7.20 -6.14
C PRO A 67 9.13 -7.41 -7.53
N LYS A 68 10.11 -8.29 -7.69
CA LYS A 68 10.64 -8.68 -9.02
C LYS A 68 9.64 -9.50 -9.85
N ASP A 69 8.64 -10.09 -9.21
CA ASP A 69 7.65 -10.94 -9.87
C ASP A 69 6.29 -10.21 -10.02
N THR A 70 6.06 -9.20 -9.19
CA THR A 70 4.84 -8.37 -9.23
C THR A 70 5.04 -7.07 -10.02
N GLY A 71 6.26 -6.52 -10.04
CA GLY A 71 6.53 -5.16 -10.53
C GLY A 71 6.18 -4.10 -9.48
N ALA A 72 6.55 -2.86 -9.73
CA ALA A 72 6.34 -1.69 -8.92
C ALA A 72 6.84 -1.80 -7.47
N THR A 73 6.09 -2.42 -6.57
CA THR A 73 6.38 -2.49 -5.13
C THR A 73 6.03 -3.85 -4.55
N PHE A 74 6.25 -4.04 -3.24
CA PHE A 74 5.71 -5.21 -2.58
C PHE A 74 4.18 -5.20 -2.63
N PHE A 75 3.62 -6.32 -3.01
CA PHE A 75 2.19 -6.58 -2.94
C PHE A 75 1.96 -7.63 -1.85
N GLU A 76 1.19 -7.29 -0.85
CA GLU A 76 0.85 -8.16 0.27
C GLU A 76 -0.63 -8.47 0.26
N ILE A 77 -0.98 -9.73 0.46
CA ILE A 77 -2.35 -10.21 0.52
C ILE A 77 -2.53 -10.94 1.84
N ASP A 78 -3.43 -10.45 2.66
CA ASP A 78 -3.67 -10.93 4.00
C ASP A 78 -5.10 -11.38 4.21
N GLU A 79 -5.32 -12.27 5.17
CA GLU A 79 -6.64 -12.61 5.69
C GLU A 79 -6.62 -12.51 7.22
N GLN A 80 -7.44 -11.60 7.77
CA GLN A 80 -7.76 -11.60 9.18
C GLN A 80 -8.84 -12.66 9.44
N LEU A 81 -8.61 -13.54 10.38
CA LEU A 81 -9.54 -14.62 10.74
C LEU A 81 -10.37 -14.26 12.00
N GLY A 82 -11.52 -14.90 12.13
CA GLY A 82 -12.38 -14.77 13.29
C GLY A 82 -13.55 -13.79 13.12
N ASP A 83 -14.32 -13.64 14.21
CA ASP A 83 -15.53 -12.82 14.21
C ASP A 83 -15.19 -11.34 13.96
N GLY A 84 -15.97 -10.69 13.10
CA GLY A 84 -15.80 -9.28 12.80
C GLY A 84 -14.56 -8.94 11.93
N ALA A 85 -13.87 -9.92 11.35
CA ALA A 85 -12.66 -9.73 10.56
C ALA A 85 -12.83 -8.73 9.40
N HIS A 86 -14.03 -8.62 8.84
CA HIS A 86 -14.37 -7.71 7.75
C HIS A 86 -15.13 -6.45 8.20
N ASP A 87 -15.31 -6.27 9.50
CA ASP A 87 -15.93 -5.04 10.01
C ASP A 87 -14.97 -3.85 9.84
N ILE A 88 -15.54 -2.66 9.64
CA ILE A 88 -14.75 -1.43 9.39
C ILE A 88 -13.74 -1.13 10.49
N ASP A 89 -14.09 -1.43 11.73
CA ASP A 89 -13.23 -1.30 12.92
C ASP A 89 -12.98 -2.68 13.57
N GLY A 90 -12.98 -3.73 12.75
CA GLY A 90 -12.71 -5.09 13.15
C GLY A 90 -11.27 -5.33 13.62
N PRO A 91 -10.95 -6.53 14.06
CA PRO A 91 -9.58 -6.87 14.43
C PRO A 91 -8.64 -6.73 13.25
N TRP A 92 -7.42 -6.28 13.52
CA TRP A 92 -6.32 -6.28 12.56
C TRP A 92 -5.04 -6.64 13.29
N THR A 93 -4.59 -7.88 13.14
CA THR A 93 -3.47 -8.45 13.88
C THR A 93 -2.21 -7.60 13.85
N PRO A 94 -1.77 -7.04 12.69
CA PRO A 94 -0.57 -6.22 12.64
C PRO A 94 -0.67 -4.92 13.45
N ALA A 95 -1.86 -4.34 13.59
CA ALA A 95 -2.06 -3.11 14.36
C ALA A 95 -2.23 -3.34 15.87
N GLY A 96 -2.41 -4.59 16.28
CA GLY A 96 -2.59 -4.98 17.69
C GLY A 96 -4.03 -4.90 18.18
N PRO A 97 -4.28 -5.39 19.43
CA PRO A 97 -5.63 -5.67 19.92
C PRO A 97 -6.50 -4.44 20.21
N ASP A 98 -5.90 -3.28 20.39
CA ASP A 98 -6.58 -2.06 20.83
C ASP A 98 -6.38 -0.88 19.85
N TRP A 99 -6.04 -1.16 18.61
CA TRP A 99 -5.71 -0.12 17.62
C TRP A 99 -6.81 0.93 17.44
N GLN A 100 -8.08 0.55 17.62
CA GLN A 100 -9.23 1.44 17.49
C GLN A 100 -9.16 2.64 18.45
N ARG A 101 -8.50 2.49 19.61
CA ARG A 101 -8.32 3.58 20.58
C ARG A 101 -7.41 4.69 20.08
N ALA A 102 -6.51 4.39 19.15
CA ALA A 102 -5.63 5.36 18.51
C ALA A 102 -6.25 6.00 17.26
N LYS A 103 -7.40 5.52 16.80
CA LYS A 103 -8.07 6.02 15.60
C LYS A 103 -8.41 7.50 15.75
N ASN A 104 -7.91 8.30 14.82
CA ASN A 104 -8.22 9.73 14.73
C ASN A 104 -8.46 10.09 13.25
N THR A 105 -9.70 10.37 12.93
CA THR A 105 -10.15 10.70 11.58
C THR A 105 -10.49 12.18 11.39
N LYS A 106 -10.01 13.05 12.27
CA LYS A 106 -10.30 14.49 12.21
C LYS A 106 -9.65 15.16 10.99
N LEU A 107 -8.41 14.82 10.69
CA LEU A 107 -7.66 15.42 9.59
C LEU A 107 -7.73 14.60 8.30
N VAL A 108 -7.65 13.28 8.43
CA VAL A 108 -7.75 12.30 7.32
C VAL A 108 -8.73 11.22 7.74
N ASP A 109 -9.71 10.92 6.92
CA ASP A 109 -10.73 9.92 7.23
C ASP A 109 -10.71 8.68 6.31
N GLY A 110 -9.87 8.67 5.28
CA GLY A 110 -9.72 7.49 4.42
C GLY A 110 -8.66 7.64 3.34
N ILE A 111 -8.18 6.49 2.85
CA ILE A 111 -7.36 6.36 1.64
C ILE A 111 -8.34 6.07 0.50
N ARG A 112 -8.30 6.86 -0.57
CA ARG A 112 -9.18 6.70 -1.74
C ARG A 112 -8.51 5.97 -2.88
N ALA A 113 -7.20 6.19 -3.05
CA ALA A 113 -6.41 5.47 -4.04
C ALA A 113 -4.95 5.35 -3.61
N ALA A 114 -4.27 4.35 -4.17
CA ALA A 114 -2.82 4.27 -4.22
C ALA A 114 -2.35 4.32 -5.68
N GLU A 115 -1.25 5.02 -5.95
CA GLU A 115 -0.66 5.16 -7.26
C GLU A 115 0.68 4.45 -7.33
N LEU A 116 0.76 3.49 -8.22
CA LEU A 116 1.96 2.69 -8.47
C LEU A 116 2.65 3.21 -9.73
N GLN A 117 3.86 3.74 -9.58
CA GLN A 117 4.70 4.13 -10.69
C GLN A 117 5.39 2.91 -11.26
N CYS A 118 5.32 2.72 -12.57
CA CYS A 118 5.80 1.55 -13.28
C CYS A 118 6.56 1.95 -14.54
N ASP A 119 7.57 1.18 -14.90
CA ASP A 119 8.25 1.32 -16.20
C ASP A 119 7.34 0.85 -17.35
N ASN A 120 6.45 -0.11 -17.07
CA ASN A 120 5.39 -0.55 -17.98
C ASN A 120 4.08 -0.72 -17.19
N PRO A 121 3.24 0.32 -17.08
CA PRO A 121 2.02 0.27 -16.27
C PRO A 121 1.01 -0.81 -16.71
N GLU A 122 0.88 -1.07 -18.01
CA GLU A 122 -0.05 -2.07 -18.52
C GLU A 122 0.34 -3.49 -18.08
N ASP A 123 1.62 -3.84 -18.19
CA ASP A 123 2.11 -5.17 -17.78
C ASP A 123 1.95 -5.37 -16.28
N VAL A 124 2.24 -4.35 -15.47
CA VAL A 124 2.10 -4.41 -14.02
C VAL A 124 0.63 -4.47 -13.61
N ALA A 125 -0.24 -3.65 -14.22
CA ALA A 125 -1.68 -3.68 -13.97
C ALA A 125 -2.28 -5.05 -14.26
N ASN A 126 -1.98 -5.63 -15.42
CA ASN A 126 -2.42 -6.97 -15.78
C ASN A 126 -1.87 -8.03 -14.82
N ARG A 127 -0.60 -7.91 -14.43
CA ARG A 127 0.03 -8.84 -13.48
C ARG A 127 -0.66 -8.81 -12.12
N TRP A 128 -0.95 -7.62 -11.57
CA TRP A 128 -1.65 -7.48 -10.30
C TRP A 128 -3.10 -7.97 -10.40
N SER A 129 -3.78 -7.67 -11.49
CA SER A 129 -5.13 -8.19 -11.79
C SER A 129 -5.17 -9.70 -11.81
N ASP A 130 -4.20 -10.34 -12.47
CA ASP A 130 -4.08 -11.80 -12.52
C ASP A 130 -3.82 -12.42 -11.14
N ILE A 131 -2.96 -11.80 -10.34
CA ILE A 131 -2.63 -12.27 -8.99
C ILE A 131 -3.82 -12.15 -8.05
N ALA A 132 -4.47 -10.98 -8.03
CA ALA A 132 -5.57 -10.69 -7.12
C ALA A 132 -6.90 -11.30 -7.58
N GLU A 133 -7.01 -11.74 -8.85
CA GLU A 133 -8.28 -12.15 -9.51
C GLU A 133 -9.33 -11.02 -9.47
N ILE A 134 -8.88 -9.77 -9.58
CA ILE A 134 -9.73 -8.59 -9.66
C ILE A 134 -9.58 -7.99 -11.05
N PRO A 135 -10.65 -7.89 -11.85
CA PRO A 135 -10.58 -7.33 -13.19
C PRO A 135 -10.23 -5.83 -13.13
N LEU A 136 -9.50 -5.36 -14.12
CA LEU A 136 -9.25 -3.93 -14.28
C LEU A 136 -10.56 -3.23 -14.67
N ALA A 137 -10.88 -2.12 -14.01
CA ALA A 137 -12.03 -1.27 -14.35
C ALA A 137 -11.81 -0.51 -15.66
N ASN A 138 -10.54 -0.19 -15.94
CA ASN A 138 -9.98 0.26 -17.21
C ASN A 138 -8.56 -0.29 -17.30
N GLU A 139 -7.84 0.02 -18.38
CA GLU A 139 -6.51 -0.55 -18.66
C GLU A 139 -5.50 -0.38 -17.51
N LEU A 140 -5.64 0.64 -16.68
CA LEU A 140 -4.64 1.02 -15.68
C LEU A 140 -5.22 1.20 -14.26
N THR A 141 -6.43 0.70 -13.99
CA THR A 141 -7.07 0.86 -12.67
C THR A 141 -7.70 -0.43 -12.19
N MET A 142 -7.35 -0.82 -10.97
CA MET A 142 -8.00 -1.91 -10.23
C MET A 142 -8.84 -1.32 -9.10
N GLU A 143 -10.14 -1.62 -9.08
CA GLU A 143 -11.05 -1.18 -8.02
C GLU A 143 -11.10 -2.24 -6.91
N LEU A 144 -10.83 -1.79 -5.69
CA LEU A 144 -11.03 -2.56 -4.47
C LEU A 144 -12.32 -2.08 -3.77
N ASP A 145 -12.79 -2.81 -2.77
CA ASP A 145 -14.03 -2.48 -2.06
C ASP A 145 -14.01 -1.07 -1.42
N ASN A 146 -12.85 -0.55 -1.07
CA ASN A 146 -12.71 0.69 -0.32
C ASN A 146 -11.69 1.69 -0.87
N ALA A 147 -11.01 1.37 -1.97
CA ALA A 147 -10.03 2.24 -2.63
C ALA A 147 -9.73 1.73 -4.03
N SER A 148 -9.04 2.52 -4.86
CA SER A 148 -8.52 2.07 -6.14
C SER A 148 -7.00 2.01 -6.17
N LEU A 149 -6.45 1.11 -7.01
CA LEU A 149 -5.03 1.09 -7.36
C LEU A 149 -4.88 1.59 -8.79
N ARG A 150 -4.06 2.60 -8.98
CA ARG A 150 -3.74 3.16 -10.29
C ARG A 150 -2.30 2.85 -10.66
N PHE A 151 -2.10 2.40 -11.90
CA PHE A 151 -0.78 2.11 -12.45
C PHE A 151 -0.43 3.20 -13.46
N VAL A 152 0.70 3.87 -13.25
CA VAL A 152 1.09 5.06 -14.02
C VAL A 152 2.56 4.99 -14.43
N ASP A 153 2.94 5.76 -15.46
CA ASP A 153 4.34 5.89 -15.85
C ASP A 153 5.20 6.53 -14.73
N CYS A 154 6.46 6.15 -14.66
CA CYS A 154 7.45 6.82 -13.82
C CYS A 154 7.72 8.23 -14.36
N THR A 155 7.17 9.27 -13.71
CA THR A 155 7.26 10.66 -14.21
C THR A 155 8.08 11.59 -13.32
N ASP A 156 8.47 11.16 -12.13
CA ASP A 156 9.14 12.00 -11.13
C ASP A 156 10.65 11.74 -11.00
N GLY A 157 11.22 10.96 -11.90
CA GLY A 157 12.64 10.62 -11.92
C GLY A 157 13.07 9.58 -10.90
N ARG A 158 12.14 9.03 -10.12
CA ARG A 158 12.36 7.93 -9.18
C ARG A 158 12.05 6.59 -9.85
N PRO A 159 12.65 5.48 -9.39
CA PRO A 159 12.32 4.15 -9.91
C PRO A 159 10.89 3.74 -9.57
N GLU A 160 10.45 2.64 -10.18
CA GLU A 160 9.16 2.00 -9.85
C GLU A 160 8.88 1.92 -8.34
N GLY A 161 7.62 2.02 -7.96
CA GLY A 161 7.19 1.90 -6.58
C GLY A 161 5.85 2.55 -6.27
N LEU A 162 5.45 2.50 -5.01
CA LEU A 162 4.31 3.25 -4.51
C LEU A 162 4.66 4.75 -4.52
N GLY A 163 4.09 5.48 -5.47
CA GLY A 163 4.41 6.87 -5.75
C GLY A 163 3.55 7.87 -4.99
N SER A 164 2.25 7.57 -4.86
CA SER A 164 1.34 8.46 -4.11
C SER A 164 0.14 7.74 -3.49
N LEU A 165 -0.50 8.44 -2.56
CA LEU A 165 -1.79 8.10 -1.98
C LEU A 165 -2.76 9.28 -2.14
N ASP A 166 -4.01 8.99 -2.49
CA ASP A 166 -5.10 9.97 -2.44
C ASP A 166 -5.82 9.80 -1.12
N LEU A 167 -5.89 10.86 -0.34
CA LEU A 167 -6.50 10.87 0.98
C LEU A 167 -7.76 11.73 0.98
N SER A 168 -8.83 11.20 1.53
CA SER A 168 -9.98 12.01 1.95
C SER A 168 -9.56 12.78 3.20
N ALA A 169 -9.46 14.11 3.07
CA ALA A 169 -8.83 14.97 4.06
C ALA A 169 -9.75 16.12 4.50
N PRO A 170 -10.73 15.89 5.40
CA PRO A 170 -11.58 16.95 5.95
C PRO A 170 -10.80 18.07 6.65
N GLY A 171 -9.59 17.79 7.13
CA GLY A 171 -8.67 18.77 7.72
C GLY A 171 -7.59 19.28 6.76
N LYS A 172 -7.84 19.32 5.46
CA LYS A 172 -6.88 19.66 4.40
C LYS A 172 -6.13 20.96 4.66
N GLU A 173 -6.81 22.03 5.04
CA GLU A 173 -6.19 23.33 5.31
C GLU A 173 -5.18 23.25 6.44
N GLU A 174 -5.54 22.59 7.56
CA GLU A 174 -4.66 22.40 8.72
C GLU A 174 -3.41 21.57 8.34
N ILE A 175 -3.58 20.54 7.49
CA ILE A 175 -2.46 19.73 6.96
C ILE A 175 -1.53 20.59 6.10
N LEU A 176 -2.08 21.39 5.19
CA LEU A 176 -1.30 22.23 4.28
C LEU A 176 -0.53 23.33 5.03
N GLU A 177 -1.15 23.98 6.03
CA GLU A 177 -0.48 24.96 6.88
C GLU A 177 0.70 24.35 7.65
N LEU A 178 0.53 23.15 8.21
CA LEU A 178 1.61 22.43 8.87
C LEU A 178 2.71 22.03 7.88
N ALA A 179 2.33 21.53 6.70
CA ALA A 179 3.27 21.13 5.66
C ALA A 179 4.10 22.31 5.14
N ASP A 180 3.49 23.49 4.99
CA ASP A 180 4.20 24.73 4.65
C ASP A 180 5.26 25.09 5.70
N SER A 181 4.93 24.93 6.99
CA SER A 181 5.86 25.20 8.09
C SER A 181 7.04 24.23 8.16
N LEU A 182 6.92 23.06 7.55
CA LEU A 182 7.93 21.98 7.53
C LEU A 182 8.60 21.82 6.15
N ASP A 183 8.28 22.67 5.18
CA ASP A 183 8.77 22.59 3.79
C ASP A 183 8.44 21.24 3.10
N LEU A 184 7.24 20.69 3.41
CA LEU A 184 6.76 19.41 2.90
C LEU A 184 5.68 19.56 1.82
N ARG A 185 5.14 20.77 1.61
CA ARG A 185 4.12 21.01 0.59
C ARG A 185 4.74 21.04 -0.79
N THR A 186 4.16 20.29 -1.73
CA THR A 186 4.67 20.15 -3.11
C THR A 186 3.65 20.58 -4.19
N GLY A 187 2.45 20.99 -3.78
CA GLY A 187 1.40 21.46 -4.68
C GLY A 187 0.22 22.09 -3.94
N ASP A 188 -0.79 22.53 -4.70
CA ASP A 188 -1.97 23.19 -4.12
C ASP A 188 -2.71 22.29 -3.11
N SER A 189 -2.68 20.99 -3.34
CA SER A 189 -3.35 19.96 -2.52
C SER A 189 -2.46 18.75 -2.30
N GLN A 190 -1.14 18.92 -2.31
CA GLN A 190 -0.20 17.81 -2.24
C GLN A 190 0.90 18.11 -1.22
N VAL A 191 1.23 17.09 -0.45
CA VAL A 191 2.39 17.08 0.45
C VAL A 191 3.28 15.87 0.16
N ASN A 192 4.58 15.96 0.46
CA ASN A 192 5.53 14.86 0.33
C ASN A 192 6.07 14.49 1.71
N ILE A 193 5.79 13.27 2.15
CA ILE A 193 6.24 12.76 3.45
C ILE A 193 6.91 11.42 3.22
N CYS A 194 8.11 11.23 3.75
CA CYS A 194 8.89 10.00 3.58
C CYS A 194 8.98 9.55 2.11
N GLY A 195 9.21 10.50 1.19
CA GLY A 195 9.37 10.22 -0.23
C GLY A 195 8.10 9.74 -0.94
N THR A 196 6.94 9.85 -0.33
CA THR A 196 5.63 9.51 -0.91
C THR A 196 4.77 10.76 -1.01
N ARG A 197 4.12 10.95 -2.15
CA ARG A 197 3.17 12.04 -2.36
C ARG A 197 1.83 11.68 -1.71
N PHE A 198 1.23 12.62 -1.01
CA PHE A 198 -0.13 12.52 -0.48
C PHE A 198 -0.97 13.63 -1.12
N ASN A 199 -1.94 13.23 -1.91
CA ASN A 199 -2.92 14.11 -2.53
C ASN A 199 -4.12 14.26 -1.59
N LEU A 200 -4.41 15.47 -1.18
CA LEU A 200 -5.49 15.80 -0.26
C LEU A 200 -6.75 16.19 -1.05
N LEU A 201 -7.76 15.32 -0.99
CA LEU A 201 -9.04 15.49 -1.69
C LEU A 201 -10.03 16.31 -0.87
#